data_927528f121ff7d069bb144a36c027ed7
#
_entry.id   927528f121ff7d069bb144a36c027ed7
#
_cell.length_a   1.000
_cell.length_b   1.000
_cell.length_c   1.000
_cell.angle_alpha   90.00
_cell.angle_beta   90.00
_cell.angle_gamma   90.00
#
_symmetry.space_group_name_H-M   'P 1'
#
loop_
_entity.id
_entity.type
_entity.pdbx_description
1 polymer ?
#
loop_
_entity_poly.entity_id
_entity_poly.type
_entity_poly.pdbx_seq_one_letter_code
_entity_poly.pdbx_strand_id
1 'polypeptide(L)'
;MSDSEAMRKGGEIRRKLLGDQWVERANKNNYADPVMKEFIDVATESVFGTLWTRPGLDLKTRTLICVISDAATAHEAELEIHLRMALRQGWTEKELTEALIHLLGYVGAPASRDALLVASRVFKDVRAGT
;
A
#
# COMPACT_ATOMS: atom_id res chain seq x y z
N MET A 1 7.87 13.65 23.67
CA MET A 1 8.51 12.34 23.58
C MET A 1 9.26 12.25 22.25
N SER A 2 10.52 11.88 22.29
CA SER A 2 11.29 11.74 21.06
C SER A 2 10.87 10.48 20.31
N ASP A 3 10.89 10.56 18.97
CA ASP A 3 10.60 9.43 18.14
C ASP A 3 11.73 8.41 18.23
N SER A 4 11.37 7.13 18.20
CA SER A 4 12.34 6.05 18.10
C SER A 4 13.00 6.06 16.71
N GLU A 5 14.12 5.36 16.58
CA GLU A 5 14.77 5.14 15.29
C GLU A 5 13.82 4.44 14.30
N ALA A 6 13.06 3.46 14.79
CA ALA A 6 12.07 2.77 13.97
C ALA A 6 10.95 3.73 13.51
N MET A 7 10.51 4.65 14.36
CA MET A 7 9.51 5.65 13.99
C MET A 7 10.04 6.57 12.90
N ARG A 8 11.29 7.05 13.04
CA ARG A 8 11.91 7.93 12.04
C ARG A 8 12.05 7.21 10.69
N LYS A 9 12.59 6.00 10.71
CA LYS A 9 12.75 5.19 9.49
C LYS A 9 11.41 4.85 8.86
N GLY A 10 10.41 4.54 9.68
CA GLY A 10 9.07 4.24 9.21
C GLY A 10 8.43 5.42 8.50
N GLY A 11 8.59 6.62 9.03
CA GLY A 11 8.12 7.84 8.39
C GLY A 11 8.76 8.07 7.03
N GLU A 12 10.07 7.86 6.93
CA GLU A 12 10.80 7.98 5.67
C GLU A 12 10.32 6.96 4.63
N ILE A 13 10.17 5.71 5.02
CA ILE A 13 9.70 4.63 4.12
C ILE A 13 8.28 4.92 3.64
N ARG A 14 7.40 5.31 4.54
CA ARG A 14 6.01 5.63 4.19
C ARG A 14 5.95 6.73 3.13
N ARG A 15 6.74 7.78 3.30
CA ARG A 15 6.82 8.88 2.32
C ARG A 15 7.43 8.45 1.01
N LYS A 16 8.42 7.58 1.04
CA LYS A 16 9.03 7.02 -0.17
C LYS A 16 8.03 6.18 -0.97
N LEU A 17 7.20 5.39 -0.27
CA LEU A 17 6.22 4.51 -0.90
C LEU A 17 5.02 5.25 -1.49
N LEU A 18 4.55 6.29 -0.82
CA LEU A 18 3.30 6.96 -1.17
C LEU A 18 3.46 8.38 -1.73
N GLY A 19 4.61 9.02 -1.45
CA GLY A 19 4.85 10.40 -1.82
C GLY A 19 4.41 11.36 -0.73
N ASP A 20 5.13 12.48 -0.60
CA ASP A 20 4.87 13.46 0.45
C ASP A 20 3.47 14.04 0.40
N GLN A 21 3.01 14.38 -0.80
CA GLN A 21 1.69 15.00 -0.98
C GLN A 21 0.57 14.06 -0.53
N TRP A 22 0.67 12.80 -0.91
CA TRP A 22 -0.33 11.80 -0.51
C TRP A 22 -0.33 11.60 1.00
N VAL A 23 0.86 11.49 1.61
CA VAL A 23 1.01 11.31 3.05
C VAL A 23 0.44 12.49 3.82
N GLU A 24 0.75 13.73 3.40
CA GLU A 24 0.21 14.92 4.07
C GLU A 24 -1.32 14.95 4.01
N ARG A 25 -1.88 14.61 2.85
CA ARG A 25 -3.33 14.57 2.67
C ARG A 25 -3.97 13.49 3.55
N ALA A 26 -3.37 12.29 3.60
CA ALA A 26 -3.87 11.20 4.43
C ALA A 26 -3.77 11.54 5.92
N ASN A 27 -2.67 12.15 6.34
CA ASN A 27 -2.49 12.57 7.74
C ASN A 27 -3.58 13.56 8.16
N LYS A 28 -3.94 14.49 7.27
CA LYS A 28 -4.97 15.49 7.53
C LYS A 28 -6.37 14.88 7.50
N ASN A 29 -6.67 14.06 6.53
CA ASN A 29 -8.04 13.58 6.27
C ASN A 29 -8.40 12.30 7.02
N ASN A 30 -7.42 11.40 7.23
CA ASN A 30 -7.68 10.07 7.76
C ASN A 30 -7.08 9.81 9.14
N TYR A 31 -5.98 10.49 9.47
CA TYR A 31 -5.20 10.16 10.68
C TYR A 31 -5.08 11.30 11.68
N ALA A 32 -5.87 12.37 11.53
CA ALA A 32 -5.90 13.48 12.50
C ALA A 32 -6.76 13.17 13.72
N ASP A 33 -7.76 12.33 13.54
CA ASP A 33 -8.62 11.85 14.63
C ASP A 33 -7.78 11.09 15.68
N PRO A 34 -8.04 11.27 17.00
CA PRO A 34 -7.22 10.62 18.03
C PRO A 34 -7.09 9.11 17.92
N VAL A 35 -8.16 8.41 17.53
CA VAL A 35 -8.13 6.95 17.36
C VAL A 35 -7.19 6.57 16.21
N MET A 36 -7.36 7.23 15.08
CA MET A 36 -6.56 6.92 13.88
C MET A 36 -5.12 7.40 14.02
N LYS A 37 -4.88 8.45 14.82
CA LYS A 37 -3.53 8.91 15.12
C LYS A 37 -2.75 7.84 15.88
N GLU A 38 -3.36 7.21 16.87
CA GLU A 38 -2.71 6.11 17.58
C GLU A 38 -2.40 4.95 16.64
N PHE A 39 -3.37 4.60 15.78
CA PHE A 39 -3.17 3.52 14.80
C PHE A 39 -1.98 3.82 13.88
N ILE A 40 -1.95 5.00 13.26
CA ILE A 40 -0.89 5.30 12.27
C ILE A 40 0.48 5.44 12.93
N ASP A 41 0.53 5.88 14.20
CA ASP A 41 1.79 5.95 14.94
C ASP A 41 2.36 4.54 15.18
N VAL A 42 1.54 3.61 15.64
CA VAL A 42 1.98 2.23 15.83
C VAL A 42 2.34 1.58 14.50
N ALA A 43 1.53 1.77 13.47
CA ALA A 43 1.80 1.20 12.15
C ALA A 43 3.09 1.77 11.55
N THR A 44 3.35 3.07 11.72
CA THR A 44 4.57 3.69 11.21
C THR A 44 5.80 3.08 11.86
N GLU A 45 5.78 2.91 13.17
CA GLU A 45 6.92 2.36 13.90
C GLU A 45 7.11 0.86 13.64
N SER A 46 6.03 0.06 13.77
CA SER A 46 6.15 -1.40 13.74
C SER A 46 6.11 -1.97 12.33
N VAL A 47 5.26 -1.46 11.46
CA VAL A 47 5.15 -1.98 10.10
C VAL A 47 6.20 -1.31 9.20
N PHE A 48 6.11 0.00 9.01
CA PHE A 48 7.04 0.69 8.11
C PHE A 48 8.47 0.76 8.67
N GLY A 49 8.61 1.00 9.97
CA GLY A 49 9.93 1.18 10.60
C GLY A 49 10.66 -0.12 10.91
N THR A 50 9.95 -1.20 11.16
CA THR A 50 10.55 -2.49 11.55
C THR A 50 10.42 -3.55 10.47
N LEU A 51 9.24 -3.74 9.91
CA LEU A 51 9.00 -4.79 8.93
C LEU A 51 9.54 -4.43 7.54
N TRP A 52 9.18 -3.25 7.05
CA TRP A 52 9.58 -2.81 5.69
C TRP A 52 11.07 -2.51 5.54
N THR A 53 11.79 -2.33 6.65
CA THR A 53 13.23 -2.07 6.65
C THR A 53 14.07 -3.33 6.74
N ARG A 54 13.47 -4.51 6.84
CA ARG A 54 14.22 -5.77 6.86
C ARG A 54 14.91 -5.98 5.51
N PRO A 55 16.16 -6.49 5.50
CA PRO A 55 16.95 -6.56 4.26
C PRO A 55 16.62 -7.74 3.35
N GLY A 56 15.74 -8.65 3.76
CA GLY A 56 15.47 -9.89 3.03
C GLY A 56 14.74 -9.74 1.71
N LEU A 57 14.00 -8.63 1.51
CA LEU A 57 13.27 -8.32 0.27
C LEU A 57 13.35 -6.82 0.02
N ASP A 58 13.36 -6.44 -1.26
CA ASP A 58 13.32 -5.03 -1.61
C ASP A 58 11.91 -4.44 -1.46
N LEU A 59 11.82 -3.11 -1.56
CA LEU A 59 10.54 -2.41 -1.41
C LEU A 59 9.55 -2.79 -2.52
N LYS A 60 10.05 -2.92 -3.74
CA LYS A 60 9.20 -3.25 -4.89
C LYS A 60 8.49 -4.60 -4.67
N THR A 61 9.24 -5.62 -4.27
CA THR A 61 8.66 -6.95 -4.01
C THR A 61 7.66 -6.91 -2.87
N ARG A 62 7.95 -6.14 -1.80
CA ARG A 62 7.05 -6.02 -0.66
C ARG A 62 5.70 -5.40 -1.07
N THR A 63 5.70 -4.44 -2.00
CA THR A 63 4.44 -3.86 -2.47
C THR A 63 3.58 -4.89 -3.19
N LEU A 64 4.18 -5.78 -3.98
CA LEU A 64 3.43 -6.84 -4.65
C LEU A 64 2.81 -7.81 -3.64
N ILE A 65 3.56 -8.17 -2.59
CA ILE A 65 3.03 -9.03 -1.53
C ILE A 65 1.79 -8.40 -0.91
N CYS A 66 1.82 -7.10 -0.63
CA CYS A 66 0.67 -6.38 -0.07
C CYS A 66 -0.53 -6.40 -1.03
N VAL A 67 -0.30 -6.13 -2.32
CA VAL A 67 -1.35 -6.16 -3.33
C VAL A 67 -2.02 -7.54 -3.36
N ILE A 68 -1.23 -8.59 -3.39
CA ILE A 68 -1.75 -9.97 -3.43
C ILE A 68 -2.51 -10.31 -2.15
N SER A 69 -1.96 -9.95 -0.99
CA SER A 69 -2.60 -10.18 0.29
C SER A 69 -3.97 -9.50 0.40
N ASP A 70 -4.03 -8.22 0.01
CA ASP A 70 -5.27 -7.45 0.06
C ASP A 70 -6.33 -8.01 -0.89
N ALA A 71 -5.92 -8.40 -2.09
CA ALA A 71 -6.82 -8.99 -3.07
C ALA A 71 -7.39 -10.32 -2.58
N ALA A 72 -6.53 -11.17 -2.03
CA ALA A 72 -6.93 -12.49 -1.55
C ALA A 72 -7.85 -12.42 -0.32
N THR A 73 -7.71 -11.38 0.50
CA THR A 73 -8.49 -11.20 1.74
C THR A 73 -9.63 -10.19 1.61
N ALA A 74 -9.87 -9.68 0.40
CA ALA A 74 -10.95 -8.73 0.08
C ALA A 74 -10.87 -7.42 0.87
N HIS A 75 -9.67 -6.90 1.08
CA HIS A 75 -9.42 -5.60 1.72
C HIS A 75 -9.27 -4.51 0.66
N GLU A 76 -10.38 -4.07 0.07
CA GLU A 76 -10.36 -3.17 -1.09
C GLU A 76 -9.76 -1.80 -0.80
N ALA A 77 -10.02 -1.21 0.37
CA ALA A 77 -9.46 0.09 0.73
C ALA A 77 -7.92 0.02 0.83
N GLU A 78 -7.40 -1.03 1.44
CA GLU A 78 -5.95 -1.24 1.54
C GLU A 78 -5.35 -1.57 0.17
N LEU A 79 -6.07 -2.33 -0.65
CA LEU A 79 -5.63 -2.66 -2.02
C LEU A 79 -5.40 -1.38 -2.83
N GLU A 80 -6.29 -0.41 -2.72
CA GLU A 80 -6.13 0.88 -3.41
C GLU A 80 -4.81 1.55 -3.03
N ILE A 81 -4.50 1.59 -1.73
CA ILE A 81 -3.25 2.18 -1.23
C ILE A 81 -2.04 1.40 -1.74
N HIS A 82 -2.07 0.09 -1.63
CA HIS A 82 -0.92 -0.73 -2.00
C HIS A 82 -0.69 -0.80 -3.51
N LEU A 83 -1.73 -0.69 -4.33
CA LEU A 83 -1.56 -0.55 -5.77
C LEU A 83 -0.81 0.75 -6.11
N ARG A 84 -1.11 1.85 -5.41
CA ARG A 84 -0.37 3.11 -5.61
C ARG A 84 1.10 2.96 -5.23
N MET A 85 1.37 2.30 -4.12
CA MET A 85 2.75 1.99 -3.72
C MET A 85 3.48 1.16 -4.78
N ALA A 86 2.81 0.14 -5.30
CA ALA A 86 3.38 -0.77 -6.31
C ALA A 86 3.73 -0.02 -7.59
N LEU A 87 2.84 0.85 -8.07
CA LEU A 87 3.12 1.67 -9.24
C LEU A 87 4.32 2.60 -9.02
N ARG A 88 4.41 3.22 -7.85
CA ARG A 88 5.54 4.09 -7.52
C ARG A 88 6.87 3.33 -7.45
N GLN A 89 6.84 2.07 -7.07
CA GLN A 89 8.04 1.22 -7.00
C GLN A 89 8.40 0.60 -8.35
N GLY A 90 7.64 0.89 -9.40
CA GLY A 90 7.99 0.49 -10.75
C GLY A 90 7.23 -0.71 -11.32
N TRP A 91 6.26 -1.27 -10.59
CA TRP A 91 5.37 -2.25 -11.19
C TRP A 91 4.51 -1.55 -12.24
N THR A 92 4.33 -2.19 -13.40
CA THR A 92 3.48 -1.65 -14.45
C THR A 92 2.03 -2.06 -14.24
N GLU A 93 1.10 -1.30 -14.85
CA GLU A 93 -0.32 -1.67 -14.85
C GLU A 93 -0.51 -3.08 -15.40
N LYS A 94 0.21 -3.41 -16.47
CA LYS A 94 0.11 -4.72 -17.10
C LYS A 94 0.56 -5.83 -16.15
N GLU A 95 1.68 -5.64 -15.46
CA GLU A 95 2.19 -6.64 -14.51
C GLU A 95 1.23 -6.84 -13.34
N LEU A 96 0.70 -5.75 -12.80
CA LEU A 96 -0.26 -5.84 -11.68
C LEU A 96 -1.57 -6.50 -12.13
N THR A 97 -2.04 -6.19 -13.33
CA THR A 97 -3.21 -6.84 -13.91
C THR A 97 -2.98 -8.35 -14.03
N GLU A 98 -1.83 -8.77 -14.56
CA GLU A 98 -1.49 -10.20 -14.68
C GLU A 98 -1.45 -10.89 -13.32
N ALA A 99 -0.86 -10.24 -12.30
CA ALA A 99 -0.79 -10.82 -10.97
C ALA A 99 -2.19 -11.05 -10.38
N LEU A 100 -3.10 -10.08 -10.56
CA LEU A 100 -4.47 -10.20 -10.06
C LEU A 100 -5.28 -11.23 -10.85
N ILE A 101 -5.06 -11.34 -12.16
CA ILE A 101 -5.66 -12.39 -12.98
C ILE A 101 -5.16 -13.77 -12.54
N HIS A 102 -3.88 -13.88 -12.22
CA HIS A 102 -3.30 -15.14 -11.76
C HIS A 102 -4.01 -15.69 -10.52
N LEU A 103 -4.47 -14.80 -9.64
CA LEU A 103 -5.22 -15.17 -8.45
C LEU A 103 -6.54 -15.87 -8.76
N LEU A 104 -7.06 -15.73 -9.98
CA LEU A 104 -8.30 -16.41 -10.39
C LEU A 104 -8.24 -17.91 -10.14
N GLY A 105 -7.06 -18.52 -10.37
CA GLY A 105 -6.88 -19.95 -10.18
C GLY A 105 -6.71 -20.40 -8.72
N TYR A 106 -6.52 -19.48 -7.80
CA TYR A 106 -6.15 -19.81 -6.42
C TYR A 106 -7.11 -19.31 -5.37
N VAL A 107 -7.74 -18.14 -5.57
CA VAL A 107 -8.70 -17.57 -4.61
C VAL A 107 -10.10 -17.41 -5.21
N GLY A 108 -10.26 -17.72 -6.49
CA GLY A 108 -11.56 -17.73 -7.16
C GLY A 108 -11.92 -16.44 -7.87
N ALA A 109 -12.91 -16.53 -8.74
CA ALA A 109 -13.34 -15.44 -9.59
C ALA A 109 -13.87 -14.22 -8.83
N PRO A 110 -14.65 -14.36 -7.73
CA PRO A 110 -15.15 -13.18 -7.03
C PRO A 110 -14.05 -12.29 -6.49
N ALA A 111 -13.05 -12.84 -5.81
CA ALA A 111 -11.95 -12.06 -5.25
C ALA A 111 -11.10 -11.41 -6.34
N SER A 112 -10.77 -12.16 -7.39
CA SER A 112 -9.99 -11.64 -8.51
C SER A 112 -10.72 -10.52 -9.24
N ARG A 113 -12.04 -10.70 -9.47
CA ARG A 113 -12.88 -9.68 -10.13
C ARG A 113 -12.93 -8.39 -9.32
N ASP A 114 -13.18 -8.48 -8.02
CA ASP A 114 -13.26 -7.31 -7.15
C ASP A 114 -11.93 -6.56 -7.13
N ALA A 115 -10.83 -7.29 -7.04
CA ALA A 115 -9.49 -6.69 -7.07
C ALA A 115 -9.21 -5.99 -8.40
N LEU A 116 -9.60 -6.58 -9.52
CA LEU A 116 -9.40 -5.98 -10.84
C LEU A 116 -10.25 -4.73 -11.04
N LEU A 117 -11.45 -4.67 -10.45
CA LEU A 117 -12.26 -3.45 -10.47
C LEU A 117 -11.57 -2.32 -9.70
N VAL A 118 -11.01 -2.62 -8.53
CA VAL A 118 -10.22 -1.65 -7.77
C VAL A 118 -9.02 -1.18 -8.60
N ALA A 119 -8.27 -2.11 -9.19
CA ALA A 119 -7.11 -1.78 -10.00
C ALA A 119 -7.46 -0.88 -11.18
N SER A 120 -8.55 -1.19 -11.87
CA SER A 120 -9.02 -0.37 -13.00
C SER A 120 -9.26 1.07 -12.56
N ARG A 121 -9.91 1.29 -11.41
CA ARG A 121 -10.16 2.62 -10.87
C ARG A 121 -8.86 3.33 -10.49
N VAL A 122 -8.00 2.64 -9.76
CA VAL A 122 -6.72 3.21 -9.30
C VAL A 122 -5.85 3.62 -10.47
N PHE A 123 -5.73 2.77 -11.48
CA PHE A 123 -4.91 3.07 -12.66
C PHE A 123 -5.39 4.33 -13.38
N LYS A 124 -6.71 4.48 -13.53
CA LYS A 124 -7.29 5.68 -14.13
C LYS A 124 -6.99 6.93 -13.31
N ASP A 125 -7.15 6.84 -11.99
CA ASP A 125 -6.89 7.96 -11.09
C ASP A 125 -5.43 8.37 -11.12
N VAL A 126 -4.52 7.42 -11.08
CA VAL A 126 -3.08 7.69 -11.11
C VAL A 126 -2.68 8.35 -12.44
N ARG A 127 -3.20 7.85 -13.58
CA ARG A 127 -2.93 8.47 -14.89
C ARG A 127 -3.48 9.90 -14.97
N ALA A 128 -4.57 10.19 -14.28
CA ALA A 128 -5.17 11.53 -14.23
C ALA A 128 -4.49 12.45 -13.20
N GLY A 129 -3.50 11.96 -12.45
CA GLY A 129 -2.78 12.73 -11.44
C GLY A 129 -3.48 12.79 -10.09
N THR A 130 -4.43 11.93 -9.84
CA THR A 130 -5.17 11.87 -8.57
C THR A 130 -4.93 10.54 -7.86
#